data_d97fa0efa7b1e4aca856789ff144d63f
#
_entry.id   d97fa0efa7b1e4aca856789ff144d63f
#
_cell.length_a   1.000
_cell.length_b   1.000
_cell.length_c   1.000
_cell.angle_alpha   90.00
_cell.angle_beta   90.00
_cell.angle_gamma   90.00
#
_symmetry.space_group_name_H-M   'P 1'
#
loop_
_entity.id
_entity.type
_entity.pdbx_description
1 polymer ?
#
loop_
_entity_poly.entity_id
_entity_poly.type
_entity_poly.pdbx_seq_one_letter_code
_entity_poly.pdbx_strand_id
1 'polypeptide(L)'
;MRVIRSLALAASLFAAGPALAAGSAPTPPDARFGFAGFFGTFDRGALQRGFQVYKEVCAACHAMRQLSYRNLLEIGLSEAQVREIAAQFQVTDGPNDEGQMFERPARLSDRFRRPFPNEQAARAANNGAYPPDLSVMVKARPDGANYLYALLTGYVDPPPGVEVMEGMHYNAWFPGHQIAMPNILNPDGVEYADGTPATVEQQARDVTTFLAWAAEPELEQRRRMGVQVLIFLAILGGLVYATKRKVWADVKH
;
A
#
# COMPACT_ATOMS: atom_id res chain seq x y z
N MET A 1 -17.17 53.59 15.97
CA MET A 1 -16.06 52.79 16.54
C MET A 1 -16.24 51.29 16.45
N ARG A 2 -17.48 50.72 16.50
CA ARG A 2 -17.69 49.24 16.38
C ARG A 2 -17.43 48.69 14.96
N VAL A 3 -17.79 49.42 13.92
CA VAL A 3 -17.62 48.98 12.49
C VAL A 3 -16.15 48.88 12.07
N ILE A 4 -15.31 49.80 12.58
CA ILE A 4 -13.87 49.78 12.24
C ILE A 4 -13.15 48.57 12.90
N ARG A 5 -13.61 48.14 14.09
CA ARG A 5 -13.05 46.94 14.77
C ARG A 5 -13.44 45.65 14.04
N SER A 6 -14.63 45.60 13.45
CA SER A 6 -15.06 44.44 12.68
C SER A 6 -14.34 44.28 11.33
N LEU A 7 -14.01 45.39 10.68
CA LEU A 7 -13.22 45.41 9.45
C LEU A 7 -11.75 45.02 9.69
N ALA A 8 -11.15 45.42 10.83
CA ALA A 8 -9.80 45.03 11.18
C ALA A 8 -9.67 43.52 11.51
N LEU A 9 -10.73 42.93 12.09
CA LEU A 9 -10.75 41.50 12.37
C LEU A 9 -10.96 40.64 11.09
N ALA A 10 -11.70 41.14 10.10
CA ALA A 10 -11.86 40.48 8.81
C ALA A 10 -10.59 40.56 7.94
N ALA A 11 -9.84 41.63 8.02
CA ALA A 11 -8.58 41.79 7.27
C ALA A 11 -7.45 40.88 7.79
N SER A 12 -7.43 40.53 9.08
CA SER A 12 -6.41 39.63 9.65
C SER A 12 -6.63 38.16 9.29
N LEU A 13 -7.81 37.77 8.88
CA LEU A 13 -8.12 36.39 8.42
C LEU A 13 -7.65 36.09 6.97
N PHE A 14 -7.38 37.12 6.17
CA PHE A 14 -6.86 37.00 4.80
C PHE A 14 -5.31 37.09 4.69
N ALA A 15 -4.61 37.38 5.78
CA ALA A 15 -3.16 37.45 5.80
C ALA A 15 -2.45 36.14 6.14
N ALA A 16 -3.18 35.02 6.30
CA ALA A 16 -2.58 33.70 6.35
C ALA A 16 -2.13 33.33 4.93
N GLY A 17 -0.91 33.74 4.56
CA GLY A 17 -0.25 33.23 3.36
C GLY A 17 -0.24 31.68 3.38
N PRO A 18 -0.21 31.02 2.21
CA PRO A 18 -0.08 29.58 2.18
C PRO A 18 1.17 29.21 2.98
N ALA A 19 0.99 28.48 4.09
CA ALA A 19 2.10 27.84 4.76
C ALA A 19 2.73 26.92 3.69
N LEU A 20 3.97 27.23 3.26
CA LEU A 20 4.78 26.34 2.45
C LEU A 20 5.09 25.12 3.33
N ALA A 21 4.11 24.24 3.46
CA ALA A 21 4.30 22.95 4.06
C ALA A 21 5.33 22.19 3.23
N ALA A 22 6.26 21.57 3.91
CA ALA A 22 7.32 20.66 3.48
C ALA A 22 7.35 20.39 1.97
N GLY A 23 8.48 20.70 1.32
CA GLY A 23 8.67 20.67 -0.13
C GLY A 23 7.88 19.57 -0.84
N SER A 24 7.26 19.90 -1.96
CA SER A 24 6.50 18.94 -2.76
C SER A 24 7.38 17.73 -3.06
N ALA A 25 6.87 16.52 -2.74
CA ALA A 25 7.56 15.30 -3.13
C ALA A 25 7.83 15.32 -4.64
N PRO A 26 9.02 14.91 -5.09
CA PRO A 26 9.28 14.76 -6.51
C PRO A 26 8.28 13.78 -7.14
N THR A 27 7.80 14.07 -8.34
CA THR A 27 6.92 13.16 -9.07
C THR A 27 7.73 11.94 -9.53
N PRO A 28 7.40 10.71 -9.07
CA PRO A 28 8.15 9.53 -9.45
C PRO A 28 7.92 9.15 -10.92
N PRO A 29 8.88 8.46 -11.56
CA PRO A 29 8.70 7.96 -12.91
C PRO A 29 7.63 6.87 -12.96
N ASP A 30 6.96 6.74 -14.12
CA ASP A 30 6.02 5.64 -14.35
C ASP A 30 6.76 4.31 -14.49
N ALA A 31 6.60 3.44 -13.49
CA ALA A 31 7.21 2.12 -13.45
C ALA A 31 6.47 1.08 -14.34
N ARG A 32 5.37 1.46 -15.00
CA ARG A 32 4.60 0.61 -15.93
C ARG A 32 4.21 -0.74 -15.33
N PHE A 33 3.50 -0.71 -14.21
CA PHE A 33 2.99 -1.93 -13.59
C PHE A 33 1.88 -2.57 -14.43
N GLY A 34 1.92 -3.91 -14.60
CA GLY A 34 0.92 -4.66 -15.36
C GLY A 34 -0.51 -4.57 -14.81
N PHE A 35 -0.66 -4.32 -13.53
CA PHE A 35 -1.96 -4.09 -12.89
C PHE A 35 -2.48 -2.65 -13.06
N ALA A 36 -1.68 -1.71 -13.58
CA ALA A 36 -2.13 -0.36 -13.87
C ALA A 36 -3.12 -0.32 -15.04
N GLY A 37 -3.90 0.77 -15.15
CA GLY A 37 -4.87 0.94 -16.22
C GLY A 37 -6.16 0.13 -16.07
N PHE A 38 -7.09 0.31 -16.99
CA PHE A 38 -8.46 -0.19 -16.87
C PHE A 38 -8.56 -1.72 -16.93
N PHE A 39 -7.75 -2.38 -17.77
CA PHE A 39 -7.73 -3.83 -17.95
C PHE A 39 -6.54 -4.51 -17.27
N GLY A 40 -5.78 -3.77 -16.46
CA GLY A 40 -4.60 -4.32 -15.79
C GLY A 40 -4.97 -5.41 -14.79
N THR A 41 -4.11 -6.42 -14.69
CA THR A 41 -4.23 -7.57 -13.77
C THR A 41 -2.92 -7.78 -13.02
N PHE A 42 -3.00 -8.42 -11.87
CA PHE A 42 -1.82 -8.80 -11.09
C PHE A 42 -1.15 -10.04 -11.67
N ASP A 43 0.15 -9.99 -11.82
CA ASP A 43 0.98 -11.17 -12.08
C ASP A 43 1.13 -11.98 -10.78
N ARG A 44 0.64 -13.22 -10.77
CA ARG A 44 0.65 -14.08 -9.58
C ARG A 44 2.08 -14.47 -9.16
N GLY A 45 2.99 -14.65 -10.12
CA GLY A 45 4.41 -14.88 -9.81
C GLY A 45 5.05 -13.70 -9.10
N ALA A 46 4.81 -12.48 -9.62
CA ALA A 46 5.27 -11.26 -8.97
C ALA A 46 4.65 -11.04 -7.58
N LEU A 47 3.36 -11.44 -7.37
CA LEU A 47 2.73 -11.37 -6.05
C LEU A 47 3.40 -12.33 -5.04
N GLN A 48 3.73 -13.56 -5.47
CA GLN A 48 4.38 -14.55 -4.61
C GLN A 48 5.80 -14.13 -4.25
N ARG A 49 6.59 -13.66 -5.23
CA ARG A 49 7.92 -13.11 -4.99
C ARG A 49 7.86 -11.87 -4.10
N GLY A 50 6.90 -10.98 -4.35
CA GLY A 50 6.70 -9.79 -3.54
C GLY A 50 6.28 -10.09 -2.10
N PHE A 51 5.47 -11.13 -1.88
CA PHE A 51 5.19 -11.64 -0.54
C PHE A 51 6.45 -12.18 0.13
N GLN A 52 7.31 -12.88 -0.61
CA GLN A 52 8.58 -13.36 -0.08
C GLN A 52 9.48 -12.20 0.38
N VAL A 53 9.64 -11.15 -0.45
CA VAL A 53 10.38 -9.94 -0.06
C VAL A 53 9.76 -9.29 1.18
N TYR A 54 8.43 -9.15 1.22
CA TYR A 54 7.77 -8.64 2.43
C TYR A 54 8.11 -9.49 3.66
N LYS A 55 7.96 -10.82 3.58
CA LYS A 55 8.16 -11.75 4.69
C LYS A 55 9.60 -11.74 5.20
N GLU A 56 10.58 -11.71 4.31
CA GLU A 56 12.00 -11.88 4.64
C GLU A 56 12.70 -10.55 4.96
N VAL A 57 12.23 -9.44 4.37
CA VAL A 57 12.88 -8.14 4.52
C VAL A 57 12.00 -7.15 5.29
N CYS A 58 10.78 -6.87 4.81
CA CYS A 58 9.98 -5.76 5.33
C CYS A 58 9.31 -6.06 6.67
N ALA A 59 8.92 -7.33 6.91
CA ALA A 59 8.16 -7.75 8.08
C ALA A 59 8.95 -7.65 9.40
N ALA A 60 10.26 -7.46 9.32
CA ALA A 60 11.10 -7.19 10.50
C ALA A 60 10.75 -5.86 11.18
N CYS A 61 10.28 -4.87 10.40
CA CYS A 61 9.97 -3.52 10.88
C CYS A 61 8.51 -3.11 10.64
N HIS A 62 7.89 -3.59 9.55
CA HIS A 62 6.56 -3.16 9.10
C HIS A 62 5.47 -4.21 9.35
N ALA A 63 4.37 -3.76 9.95
CA ALA A 63 3.17 -4.59 10.08
C ALA A 63 2.32 -4.55 8.80
N MET A 64 1.47 -5.57 8.61
CA MET A 64 0.36 -5.62 7.65
C MET A 64 -0.91 -6.08 8.36
N ARG A 65 -1.49 -5.23 9.17
CA ARG A 65 -2.57 -5.57 10.11
C ARG A 65 -3.90 -5.93 9.47
N GLN A 66 -4.12 -5.55 8.22
CA GLN A 66 -5.39 -5.80 7.53
C GLN A 66 -5.41 -7.15 6.79
N LEU A 67 -4.25 -7.80 6.60
CA LEU A 67 -4.16 -9.12 6.00
C LEU A 67 -4.20 -10.24 7.04
N SER A 68 -4.89 -11.32 6.67
CA SER A 68 -4.82 -12.62 7.33
C SER A 68 -4.04 -13.60 6.45
N TYR A 69 -3.48 -14.66 7.02
CA TYR A 69 -2.75 -15.66 6.24
C TYR A 69 -3.60 -16.28 5.14
N ARG A 70 -4.91 -16.48 5.35
CA ARG A 70 -5.84 -16.99 4.33
C ARG A 70 -5.88 -16.14 3.04
N ASN A 71 -5.59 -14.84 3.11
CA ASN A 71 -5.57 -13.99 1.92
C ASN A 71 -4.47 -14.40 0.94
N LEU A 72 -3.41 -15.08 1.40
CA LEU A 72 -2.36 -15.60 0.53
C LEU A 72 -2.86 -16.67 -0.47
N LEU A 73 -4.03 -17.27 -0.26
CA LEU A 73 -4.66 -18.15 -1.26
C LEU A 73 -4.99 -17.38 -2.56
N GLU A 74 -5.32 -16.10 -2.44
CA GLU A 74 -5.69 -15.23 -3.57
C GLU A 74 -4.50 -14.90 -4.49
N ILE A 75 -3.26 -14.99 -3.98
CA ILE A 75 -2.05 -14.81 -4.78
C ILE A 75 -1.57 -16.10 -5.44
N GLY A 76 -2.34 -17.20 -5.32
CA GLY A 76 -2.07 -18.47 -5.98
C GLY A 76 -1.26 -19.47 -5.15
N LEU A 77 -1.08 -19.25 -3.85
CA LEU A 77 -0.51 -20.25 -2.96
C LEU A 77 -1.57 -21.30 -2.60
N SER A 78 -1.16 -22.55 -2.48
CA SER A 78 -2.03 -23.63 -2.01
C SER A 78 -2.31 -23.51 -0.50
N GLU A 79 -3.40 -24.09 -0.04
CA GLU A 79 -3.76 -24.09 1.38
C GLU A 79 -2.66 -24.74 2.25
N ALA A 80 -2.01 -25.79 1.76
CA ALA A 80 -0.90 -26.44 2.46
C ALA A 80 0.29 -25.48 2.66
N GLN A 81 0.68 -24.78 1.61
CA GLN A 81 1.75 -23.77 1.68
C GLN A 81 1.39 -22.63 2.65
N VAL A 82 0.14 -22.15 2.59
CA VAL A 82 -0.28 -21.06 3.50
C VAL A 82 -0.32 -21.53 4.96
N ARG A 83 -0.72 -22.77 5.23
CA ARG A 83 -0.67 -23.37 6.58
C ARG A 83 0.78 -23.44 7.09
N GLU A 84 1.70 -23.89 6.26
CA GLU A 84 3.11 -23.98 6.59
C GLU A 84 3.71 -22.60 6.87
N ILE A 85 3.41 -21.61 6.03
CA ILE A 85 3.83 -20.21 6.23
C ILE A 85 3.28 -19.67 7.55
N ALA A 86 1.98 -19.84 7.82
CA ALA A 86 1.35 -19.36 9.05
C ALA A 86 1.98 -20.00 10.29
N ALA A 87 2.25 -21.29 10.25
CA ALA A 87 2.82 -22.03 11.38
C ALA A 87 4.24 -21.58 11.77
N GLN A 88 4.96 -20.86 10.91
CA GLN A 88 6.27 -20.27 11.24
C GLN A 88 6.16 -19.12 12.25
N PHE A 89 4.97 -18.58 12.48
CA PHE A 89 4.74 -17.43 13.34
C PHE A 89 3.95 -17.84 14.59
N GLN A 90 4.36 -17.29 15.75
CA GLN A 90 3.61 -17.46 16.99
C GLN A 90 2.65 -16.30 17.18
N VAL A 91 1.47 -16.60 17.65
CA VAL A 91 0.42 -15.63 18.00
C VAL A 91 -0.08 -15.91 19.42
N THR A 92 -0.30 -14.84 20.17
CA THR A 92 -0.92 -14.94 21.48
C THR A 92 -2.41 -15.24 21.34
N ASP A 93 -2.89 -16.26 22.01
CA ASP A 93 -4.29 -16.70 22.04
C ASP A 93 -4.77 -16.87 23.48
N GLY A 94 -6.03 -17.05 23.69
CA GLY A 94 -6.63 -17.25 25.00
C GLY A 94 -7.71 -16.22 25.34
N PRO A 95 -8.13 -16.15 26.61
CA PRO A 95 -7.60 -16.97 27.73
C PRO A 95 -7.99 -18.46 27.61
N ASN A 96 -7.15 -19.35 28.16
CA ASN A 96 -7.49 -20.77 28.37
C ASN A 96 -8.49 -20.92 29.53
N ASP A 97 -8.88 -22.15 29.87
CA ASP A 97 -9.84 -22.44 30.95
C ASP A 97 -9.36 -21.95 32.33
N GLU A 98 -8.06 -21.70 32.47
CA GLU A 98 -7.43 -21.17 33.69
C GLU A 98 -7.26 -19.64 33.67
N GLY A 99 -7.73 -18.98 32.59
CA GLY A 99 -7.65 -17.53 32.43
C GLY A 99 -6.29 -17.03 31.92
N GLN A 100 -5.42 -17.90 31.45
CA GLN A 100 -4.06 -17.54 31.00
C GLN A 100 -4.01 -17.35 29.48
N MET A 101 -3.22 -16.37 29.05
CA MET A 101 -2.86 -16.20 27.65
C MET A 101 -1.73 -17.16 27.29
N PHE A 102 -1.76 -17.74 26.11
CA PHE A 102 -0.75 -18.69 25.63
C PHE A 102 -0.32 -18.40 24.19
N GLU A 103 0.86 -18.85 23.83
CA GLU A 103 1.38 -18.74 22.46
C GLU A 103 1.05 -20.03 21.69
N ARG A 104 0.63 -19.87 20.44
CA ARG A 104 0.44 -20.99 19.51
C ARG A 104 0.90 -20.63 18.10
N PRO A 105 1.19 -21.62 17.25
CA PRO A 105 1.37 -21.37 15.81
C PRO A 105 0.13 -20.69 15.19
N ALA A 106 0.38 -19.72 14.30
CA ALA A 106 -0.69 -19.03 13.62
C ALA A 106 -1.44 -19.96 12.67
N ARG A 107 -2.72 -19.67 12.46
CA ARG A 107 -3.66 -20.35 11.56
C ARG A 107 -4.02 -19.43 10.39
N LEU A 108 -4.72 -19.99 9.39
CA LEU A 108 -5.16 -19.21 8.22
C LEU A 108 -6.02 -17.99 8.58
N SER A 109 -6.81 -18.09 9.65
CA SER A 109 -7.68 -17.01 10.14
C SER A 109 -6.94 -15.88 10.83
N ASP A 110 -5.74 -16.14 11.32
CA ASP A 110 -4.99 -15.15 12.08
C ASP A 110 -4.46 -14.04 11.16
N ARG A 111 -4.32 -12.85 11.73
CA ARG A 111 -3.70 -11.71 11.07
C ARG A 111 -2.18 -11.93 10.97
N PHE A 112 -1.55 -11.31 10.01
CA PHE A 112 -0.10 -11.27 9.93
C PHE A 112 0.49 -10.77 11.24
N ARG A 113 1.51 -11.48 11.72
CA ARG A 113 2.20 -11.11 12.97
C ARG A 113 2.78 -9.70 12.85
N ARG A 114 2.63 -8.92 13.91
CA ARG A 114 3.26 -7.61 14.04
C ARG A 114 4.72 -7.77 14.52
N PRO A 115 5.67 -7.00 13.98
CA PRO A 115 7.05 -7.05 14.46
C PRO A 115 7.20 -6.54 15.90
N PHE A 116 6.37 -5.56 16.29
CA PHE A 116 6.43 -4.94 17.62
C PHE A 116 5.08 -5.00 18.32
N PRO A 117 5.05 -5.15 19.65
CA PRO A 117 3.81 -5.24 20.42
C PRO A 117 3.05 -3.89 20.45
N ASN A 118 3.77 -2.76 20.40
CA ASN A 118 3.20 -1.42 20.45
C ASN A 118 4.10 -0.39 19.74
N GLU A 119 3.62 0.85 19.63
CA GLU A 119 4.34 1.93 18.96
C GLU A 119 5.63 2.32 19.69
N GLN A 120 5.63 2.31 21.02
CA GLN A 120 6.81 2.67 21.82
C GLN A 120 7.97 1.70 21.57
N ALA A 121 7.68 0.39 21.55
CA ALA A 121 8.67 -0.63 21.21
C ALA A 121 9.17 -0.49 19.77
N ALA A 122 8.28 -0.16 18.83
CA ALA A 122 8.65 0.09 17.43
C ALA A 122 9.60 1.31 17.32
N ARG A 123 9.28 2.42 17.98
CA ARG A 123 10.13 3.62 17.97
C ARG A 123 11.49 3.38 18.64
N ALA A 124 11.51 2.67 19.75
CA ALA A 124 12.76 2.33 20.45
C ALA A 124 13.71 1.50 19.57
N ALA A 125 13.16 0.58 18.77
CA ALA A 125 13.94 -0.26 17.87
C ALA A 125 14.36 0.43 16.55
N ASN A 126 13.77 1.60 16.22
CA ASN A 126 13.96 2.29 14.94
C ASN A 126 14.39 3.76 15.12
N ASN A 127 15.28 4.06 16.05
CA ASN A 127 15.80 5.42 16.28
C ASN A 127 14.71 6.49 16.45
N GLY A 128 13.61 6.17 17.13
CA GLY A 128 12.48 7.08 17.32
C GLY A 128 11.49 7.12 16.15
N ALA A 129 11.83 6.57 14.98
CA ALA A 129 10.91 6.46 13.85
C ALA A 129 9.86 5.38 14.09
N TYR A 130 8.65 5.59 13.58
CA TYR A 130 7.59 4.58 13.60
C TYR A 130 7.36 4.03 12.19
N PRO A 131 7.78 2.77 11.90
CA PRO A 131 7.53 2.16 10.61
C PRO A 131 6.02 2.05 10.35
N PRO A 132 5.50 2.61 9.24
CA PRO A 132 4.08 2.57 8.96
C PRO A 132 3.59 1.14 8.65
N ASP A 133 2.31 0.90 8.88
CA ASP A 133 1.63 -0.32 8.43
C ASP A 133 1.52 -0.33 6.90
N LEU A 134 1.91 -1.43 6.27
CA LEU A 134 1.97 -1.51 4.80
C LEU A 134 0.66 -1.95 4.14
N SER A 135 -0.38 -2.33 4.90
CA SER A 135 -1.62 -2.91 4.37
C SER A 135 -2.28 -2.07 3.27
N VAL A 136 -2.25 -0.75 3.39
CA VAL A 136 -2.86 0.20 2.44
C VAL A 136 -1.89 1.27 1.96
N MET A 137 -0.59 1.01 2.05
CA MET A 137 0.45 2.01 1.78
C MET A 137 0.37 2.56 0.36
N VAL A 138 0.08 1.73 -0.64
CA VAL A 138 -0.08 2.16 -2.04
C VAL A 138 -1.20 3.19 -2.20
N LYS A 139 -2.28 3.09 -1.40
CA LYS A 139 -3.39 4.07 -1.42
C LYS A 139 -3.12 5.30 -0.55
N ALA A 140 -2.21 5.18 0.40
CA ALA A 140 -1.89 6.25 1.36
C ALA A 140 -0.83 7.24 0.83
N ARG A 141 -0.32 7.05 -0.38
CA ARG A 141 0.69 7.93 -0.98
C ARG A 141 0.25 8.41 -2.36
N PRO A 142 0.50 9.69 -2.70
CA PRO A 142 0.41 10.17 -4.07
C PRO A 142 1.25 9.27 -4.99
N ASP A 143 0.82 9.08 -6.22
CA ASP A 143 1.45 8.21 -7.23
C ASP A 143 1.56 6.72 -6.83
N GLY A 144 1.03 6.34 -5.68
CA GLY A 144 0.80 4.97 -5.25
C GLY A 144 1.99 4.02 -5.47
N ALA A 145 1.82 3.05 -6.36
CA ALA A 145 2.84 2.06 -6.65
C ALA A 145 4.10 2.64 -7.29
N ASN A 146 3.98 3.66 -8.15
CA ASN A 146 5.14 4.34 -8.75
C ASN A 146 6.01 4.99 -7.69
N TYR A 147 5.37 5.65 -6.69
CA TYR A 147 6.09 6.24 -5.57
C TYR A 147 6.82 5.18 -4.73
N LEU A 148 6.18 4.06 -4.38
CA LEU A 148 6.82 3.02 -3.57
C LEU A 148 8.00 2.37 -4.29
N TYR A 149 7.85 2.10 -5.59
CA TYR A 149 8.94 1.58 -6.39
C TYR A 149 10.12 2.56 -6.46
N ALA A 150 9.84 3.83 -6.76
CA ALA A 150 10.85 4.88 -6.80
C ALA A 150 11.53 5.07 -5.43
N LEU A 151 10.77 5.06 -4.33
CA LEU A 151 11.30 5.14 -2.97
C LEU A 151 12.29 4.00 -2.70
N LEU A 152 11.93 2.76 -3.01
CA LEU A 152 12.76 1.57 -2.74
C LEU A 152 14.02 1.52 -3.60
N THR A 153 14.00 2.11 -4.79
CA THR A 153 15.15 2.18 -5.71
C THR A 153 15.87 3.53 -5.70
N GLY A 154 15.42 4.48 -4.89
CA GLY A 154 15.87 5.87 -4.90
C GLY A 154 16.93 6.23 -3.86
N TYR A 155 17.52 5.25 -3.20
CA TYR A 155 18.66 5.48 -2.30
C TYR A 155 19.92 5.74 -3.13
N VAL A 156 20.42 6.96 -3.03
CA VAL A 156 21.63 7.43 -3.74
C VAL A 156 22.47 8.28 -2.81
N ASP A 157 23.72 8.52 -3.18
CA ASP A 157 24.55 9.47 -2.45
C ASP A 157 23.96 10.89 -2.49
N PRO A 158 24.01 11.64 -1.39
CA PRO A 158 23.50 12.99 -1.36
C PRO A 158 24.31 13.90 -2.31
N PRO A 159 23.65 14.85 -3.01
CA PRO A 159 24.36 15.81 -3.85
C PRO A 159 25.36 16.66 -3.05
N PRO A 160 26.40 17.19 -3.68
CA PRO A 160 27.38 18.06 -3.03
C PRO A 160 26.68 19.22 -2.27
N GLY A 161 27.07 19.43 -1.01
CA GLY A 161 26.52 20.48 -0.16
C GLY A 161 25.22 20.13 0.56
N VAL A 162 24.69 18.92 0.38
CA VAL A 162 23.55 18.41 1.15
C VAL A 162 24.05 17.61 2.35
N GLU A 163 23.76 18.09 3.55
CA GLU A 163 24.03 17.40 4.80
C GLU A 163 22.84 16.51 5.18
N VAL A 164 23.10 15.24 5.44
CA VAL A 164 22.09 14.28 5.92
C VAL A 164 22.17 14.20 7.44
N MET A 165 21.03 14.38 8.10
CA MET A 165 20.94 14.31 9.56
C MET A 165 21.35 12.93 10.07
N GLU A 166 21.93 12.87 11.26
CA GLU A 166 22.29 11.60 11.91
C GLU A 166 21.07 10.67 12.03
N GLY A 167 21.26 9.41 11.65
CA GLY A 167 20.18 8.40 11.64
C GLY A 167 19.20 8.51 10.48
N MET A 168 19.43 9.42 9.53
CA MET A 168 18.65 9.55 8.31
C MET A 168 19.46 9.09 7.09
N HIS A 169 18.75 8.77 6.02
CA HIS A 169 19.32 8.32 4.75
C HIS A 169 18.81 9.21 3.61
N TYR A 170 19.68 9.56 2.67
CA TYR A 170 19.25 10.33 1.51
C TYR A 170 18.46 9.44 0.55
N ASN A 171 17.32 9.97 0.08
CA ASN A 171 16.49 9.31 -0.91
C ASN A 171 15.95 10.34 -1.90
N ALA A 172 16.18 10.10 -3.18
CA ALA A 172 15.82 11.04 -4.24
C ALA A 172 14.31 11.31 -4.35
N TRP A 173 13.46 10.41 -3.87
CA TRP A 173 12.00 10.48 -4.04
C TRP A 173 11.23 10.74 -2.75
N PHE A 174 11.86 10.63 -1.61
CA PHE A 174 11.20 10.94 -0.34
C PHE A 174 11.02 12.46 -0.17
N PRO A 175 9.86 12.94 0.32
CA PRO A 175 9.66 14.37 0.59
C PRO A 175 10.74 14.92 1.54
N GLY A 176 11.46 15.96 1.11
CA GLY A 176 12.60 16.49 1.86
C GLY A 176 13.89 15.66 1.74
N HIS A 177 13.89 14.61 0.94
CA HIS A 177 15.06 13.77 0.59
C HIS A 177 15.75 13.05 1.76
N GLN A 178 15.23 13.11 2.98
CA GLN A 178 15.80 12.43 4.14
C GLN A 178 14.76 11.52 4.82
N ILE A 179 15.07 10.25 4.90
CA ILE A 179 14.18 9.21 5.42
C ILE A 179 14.89 8.39 6.51
N ALA A 180 14.18 8.07 7.60
CA ALA A 180 14.72 7.24 8.68
C ALA A 180 14.87 5.75 8.29
N MET A 181 14.12 5.27 7.30
CA MET A 181 14.24 3.91 6.78
C MET A 181 15.57 3.76 6.03
N PRO A 182 16.46 2.82 6.41
CA PRO A 182 17.69 2.57 5.67
C PRO A 182 17.41 1.92 4.30
N ASN A 183 18.40 1.91 3.41
CA ASN A 183 18.35 1.09 2.20
C ASN A 183 18.44 -0.38 2.60
N ILE A 184 17.32 -1.09 2.49
CA ILE A 184 17.18 -2.49 2.94
C ILE A 184 17.22 -3.51 1.81
N LEU A 185 17.05 -3.07 0.55
CA LEU A 185 17.12 -3.96 -0.60
C LEU A 185 18.56 -4.04 -1.09
N ASN A 186 19.07 -5.27 -1.17
CA ASN A 186 20.40 -5.55 -1.67
C ASN A 186 20.30 -6.53 -2.86
N PRO A 187 21.22 -6.48 -3.84
CA PRO A 187 21.30 -7.52 -4.84
C PRO A 187 21.38 -8.89 -4.17
N ASP A 188 20.61 -9.84 -4.66
CA ASP A 188 20.51 -11.22 -4.12
C ASP A 188 20.13 -11.29 -2.63
N GLY A 189 19.46 -10.24 -2.11
CA GLY A 189 18.97 -10.16 -0.72
C GLY A 189 17.87 -11.18 -0.38
N VAL A 190 17.25 -11.78 -1.39
CA VAL A 190 16.31 -12.90 -1.30
C VAL A 190 16.64 -13.93 -2.36
N GLU A 191 16.37 -15.21 -2.12
CA GLU A 191 16.51 -16.27 -3.12
C GLU A 191 15.15 -16.70 -3.62
N TYR A 192 14.79 -16.31 -4.85
CA TYR A 192 13.50 -16.65 -5.42
C TYR A 192 13.44 -18.11 -5.88
N ALA A 193 12.38 -18.83 -5.44
CA ALA A 193 12.20 -20.23 -5.76
C ALA A 193 12.01 -20.52 -7.25
N ASP A 194 11.60 -19.53 -8.04
CA ASP A 194 11.40 -19.64 -9.49
C ASP A 194 12.68 -19.32 -10.32
N GLY A 195 13.80 -19.03 -9.65
CA GLY A 195 15.06 -18.71 -10.28
C GLY A 195 15.13 -17.29 -10.90
N THR A 196 14.16 -16.45 -10.67
CA THR A 196 14.20 -15.03 -11.08
C THR A 196 15.38 -14.32 -10.39
N PRO A 197 16.25 -13.57 -11.10
CA PRO A 197 17.33 -12.82 -10.47
C PRO A 197 16.78 -11.78 -9.48
N ALA A 198 17.26 -11.80 -8.24
CA ALA A 198 16.79 -10.91 -7.18
C ALA A 198 17.56 -9.57 -7.17
N THR A 199 17.57 -8.85 -8.30
CA THR A 199 18.08 -7.49 -8.33
C THR A 199 17.27 -6.55 -7.45
N VAL A 200 17.83 -5.41 -7.05
CA VAL A 200 17.11 -4.40 -6.24
C VAL A 200 15.82 -3.96 -6.94
N GLU A 201 15.89 -3.72 -8.25
CA GLU A 201 14.74 -3.29 -9.06
C GLU A 201 13.68 -4.38 -9.14
N GLN A 202 14.07 -5.66 -9.25
CA GLN A 202 13.14 -6.78 -9.28
C GLN A 202 12.45 -6.95 -7.92
N GLN A 203 13.22 -6.94 -6.83
CA GLN A 203 12.67 -7.01 -5.47
C GLN A 203 11.72 -5.84 -5.20
N ALA A 204 12.10 -4.61 -5.55
CA ALA A 204 11.27 -3.42 -5.40
C ALA A 204 9.98 -3.52 -6.22
N ARG A 205 10.05 -4.02 -7.46
CA ARG A 205 8.89 -4.22 -8.33
C ARG A 205 7.94 -5.27 -7.79
N ASP A 206 8.47 -6.41 -7.37
CA ASP A 206 7.66 -7.52 -6.87
C ASP A 206 6.98 -7.16 -5.54
N VAL A 207 7.71 -6.58 -4.56
CA VAL A 207 7.10 -6.17 -3.30
C VAL A 207 6.08 -5.05 -3.49
N THR A 208 6.33 -4.10 -4.39
CA THR A 208 5.35 -3.04 -4.70
C THR A 208 4.10 -3.63 -5.33
N THR A 209 4.22 -4.64 -6.20
CA THR A 209 3.07 -5.37 -6.77
C THR A 209 2.26 -6.07 -5.68
N PHE A 210 2.94 -6.73 -4.74
CA PHE A 210 2.29 -7.35 -3.57
C PHE A 210 1.58 -6.32 -2.68
N LEU A 211 2.23 -5.18 -2.40
CA LEU A 211 1.62 -4.10 -1.61
C LEU A 211 0.43 -3.45 -2.33
N ALA A 212 0.45 -3.38 -3.66
CA ALA A 212 -0.68 -2.90 -4.44
C ALA A 212 -1.88 -3.84 -4.34
N TRP A 213 -1.63 -5.17 -4.45
CA TRP A 213 -2.65 -6.17 -4.22
C TRP A 213 -3.16 -6.13 -2.77
N ALA A 214 -2.29 -6.04 -1.78
CA ALA A 214 -2.67 -5.97 -0.37
C ALA A 214 -3.61 -4.79 -0.08
N ALA A 215 -3.38 -3.65 -0.75
CA ALA A 215 -4.21 -2.45 -0.61
C ALA A 215 -5.53 -2.55 -1.39
N GLU A 216 -5.64 -3.42 -2.38
CA GLU A 216 -6.81 -3.58 -3.23
C GLU A 216 -6.91 -5.01 -3.82
N PRO A 217 -7.17 -6.04 -2.98
CA PRO A 217 -7.23 -7.42 -3.44
C PRO A 217 -8.36 -7.63 -4.46
N GLU A 218 -9.47 -6.91 -4.33
CA GLU A 218 -10.64 -6.97 -5.21
C GLU A 218 -10.52 -6.16 -6.51
N LEU A 219 -9.34 -5.62 -6.86
CA LEU A 219 -9.14 -4.75 -8.01
C LEU A 219 -9.62 -5.41 -9.32
N GLU A 220 -9.22 -6.64 -9.57
CA GLU A 220 -9.59 -7.38 -10.79
C GLU A 220 -11.09 -7.68 -10.84
N GLN A 221 -11.65 -8.13 -9.72
CA GLN A 221 -13.09 -8.42 -9.60
C GLN A 221 -13.92 -7.15 -9.76
N ARG A 222 -13.53 -6.06 -9.12
CA ARG A 222 -14.19 -4.75 -9.23
C ARG A 222 -14.21 -4.24 -10.67
N ARG A 223 -13.10 -4.37 -11.41
CA ARG A 223 -13.02 -3.99 -12.82
C ARG A 223 -13.91 -4.84 -13.69
N ARG A 224 -13.87 -6.18 -13.52
CA ARG A 224 -14.75 -7.11 -14.23
C ARG A 224 -16.23 -6.78 -13.99
N MET A 225 -16.60 -6.57 -12.73
CA MET A 225 -17.96 -6.18 -12.36
C MET A 225 -18.35 -4.84 -12.98
N GLY A 226 -17.46 -3.86 -13.01
CA GLY A 226 -17.69 -2.56 -13.63
C GLY A 226 -18.06 -2.70 -15.12
N VAL A 227 -17.35 -3.52 -15.90
CA VAL A 227 -17.68 -3.80 -17.30
C VAL A 227 -19.05 -4.46 -17.43
N GLN A 228 -19.34 -5.45 -16.58
CA GLN A 228 -20.65 -6.13 -16.59
C GLN A 228 -21.80 -5.16 -16.30
N VAL A 229 -21.62 -4.27 -15.31
CA VAL A 229 -22.61 -3.24 -14.97
C VAL A 229 -22.82 -2.26 -16.13
N LEU A 230 -21.76 -1.81 -16.81
CA LEU A 230 -21.88 -0.91 -17.95
C LEU A 230 -22.65 -1.56 -19.10
N ILE A 231 -22.37 -2.83 -19.42
CA ILE A 231 -23.11 -3.58 -20.45
C ILE A 231 -24.60 -3.71 -20.06
N PHE A 232 -24.87 -4.09 -18.81
CA PHE A 232 -26.25 -4.20 -18.30
C PHE A 232 -27.00 -2.87 -18.42
N LEU A 233 -26.38 -1.77 -18.00
CA LEU A 233 -27.00 -0.43 -18.06
C LEU A 233 -27.22 0.03 -19.50
N ALA A 234 -26.34 -0.29 -20.44
CA ALA A 234 -26.53 0.03 -21.86
C ALA A 234 -27.74 -0.71 -22.45
N ILE A 235 -27.87 -2.02 -22.15
CA ILE A 235 -29.03 -2.82 -22.59
C ILE A 235 -30.32 -2.29 -21.94
N LEU A 236 -30.31 -2.08 -20.63
CA LEU A 236 -31.48 -1.55 -19.90
C LEU A 236 -31.90 -0.18 -20.43
N GLY A 237 -30.93 0.72 -20.66
CA GLY A 237 -31.18 2.05 -21.25
C GLY A 237 -31.83 1.97 -22.62
N GLY A 238 -31.37 1.07 -23.49
CA GLY A 238 -31.97 0.80 -24.79
C GLY A 238 -33.43 0.32 -24.70
N LEU A 239 -33.70 -0.62 -23.78
CA LEU A 239 -35.07 -1.14 -23.56
C LEU A 239 -35.97 -0.06 -22.99
N VAL A 240 -35.54 0.70 -22.01
CA VAL A 240 -36.31 1.80 -21.43
C VAL A 240 -36.57 2.88 -22.46
N TYR A 241 -35.60 3.22 -23.30
CA TYR A 241 -35.77 4.17 -24.39
C TYR A 241 -36.79 3.68 -25.43
N ALA A 242 -36.72 2.42 -25.85
CA ALA A 242 -37.70 1.83 -26.75
C ALA A 242 -39.11 1.80 -26.15
N THR A 243 -39.23 1.45 -24.86
CA THR A 243 -40.50 1.48 -24.12
C THR A 243 -41.05 2.90 -24.05
N LYS A 244 -40.23 3.88 -23.70
CA LYS A 244 -40.61 5.30 -23.70
C LYS A 244 -41.17 5.70 -25.05
N ARG A 245 -40.44 5.40 -26.14
CA ARG A 245 -40.92 5.75 -27.50
C ARG A 245 -42.27 5.13 -27.82
N LYS A 246 -42.50 3.89 -27.42
CA LYS A 246 -43.76 3.20 -27.66
C LYS A 246 -44.91 3.81 -26.82
N VAL A 247 -44.68 4.06 -25.54
CA VAL A 247 -45.70 4.63 -24.63
C VAL A 247 -46.11 6.06 -25.04
N TRP A 248 -45.16 6.84 -25.54
CA TRP A 248 -45.38 8.24 -25.90
C TRP A 248 -45.65 8.46 -27.39
N ALA A 249 -45.84 7.39 -28.18
CA ALA A 249 -46.05 7.50 -29.64
C ALA A 249 -47.28 8.32 -30.01
N ASP A 250 -48.36 8.23 -29.24
CA ASP A 250 -49.65 8.87 -29.51
C ASP A 250 -49.81 10.24 -28.84
N VAL A 251 -48.81 10.68 -28.05
CA VAL A 251 -48.83 12.00 -27.39
C VAL A 251 -48.36 13.06 -28.42
N LYS A 252 -49.31 13.93 -28.86
CA LYS A 252 -48.98 15.09 -29.67
C LYS A 252 -48.40 16.20 -28.82
N HIS A 253 -47.20 16.67 -29.16
CA HIS A 253 -46.54 17.83 -28.53
C HIS A 253 -46.90 19.09 -29.30
#